data_566530d720e73be331af5b7c04aaff21
#
_entry.id   566530d720e73be331af5b7c04aaff21
#
_cell.length_a   1.000
_cell.length_b   1.000
_cell.length_c   1.000
_cell.angle_alpha   90.00
_cell.angle_beta   90.00
_cell.angle_gamma   90.00
#
_symmetry.space_group_name_H-M   'P 1'
#
loop_
_entity.id
_entity.type
_entity.pdbx_description
1 polymer ?
#
loop_
_entity_poly.entity_id
_entity_poly.type
_entity_poly.pdbx_seq_one_letter_code
_entity_poly.pdbx_strand_id
1 'polypeptide(L)'
;MLQFSTGNPRVLTNYVTLNFGKDTIMSILKKLAGETLSYGFSTILGRSLNFLLVFVHTWAFLPAELGVNVKLYGYVAIANIIYTYGMETAYFRFAKEAPEKYYQLIMTAIIVTSGFFTLFLFLFAEPIMVQLGYPGKGLFLNWLALILAIDAITAIPFAKLRLENKIKTFVKAKIVSILINVGLNLFFLMLLKPLQAGEIQIDAPQFLRDLYNPGIGAGYIFLANLIANASLFYWLSAEFKAYRWRWDWSEFKALWIYAYPIMFMSLAAMFNLMFDRLLLESYLPEGFYPGKSSQVALGIYGNCYKLSVFMSLAIQAFKYSAEPFFLGKKTTENSKENLALITHWFVIVCTFLWVGVSCNLFWIKTLFLRRAIYWEG
;
A
#
# COMPACT_ATOMS: atom_id res chain seq x y z
N MET A 1 -6.50 18.78 -52.06
CA MET A 1 -5.90 20.11 -51.85
C MET A 1 -6.52 20.69 -50.58
N LEU A 2 -5.94 20.43 -49.43
CA LEU A 2 -6.41 20.95 -48.11
C LEU A 2 -5.52 22.15 -47.78
N GLN A 3 -6.09 23.35 -47.80
CA GLN A 3 -5.44 24.55 -47.36
C GLN A 3 -5.33 24.56 -45.84
N PHE A 4 -4.10 24.46 -45.32
CA PHE A 4 -3.81 24.75 -43.90
C PHE A 4 -3.82 26.25 -43.71
N SER A 5 -4.83 26.77 -43.03
CA SER A 5 -4.86 28.12 -42.52
C SER A 5 -3.74 28.32 -41.51
N THR A 6 -2.76 29.16 -41.83
CA THR A 6 -1.70 29.58 -40.93
C THR A 6 -2.28 30.46 -39.83
N GLY A 7 -2.59 29.82 -38.67
CA GLY A 7 -3.02 30.53 -37.48
C GLY A 7 -1.94 31.52 -36.98
N ASN A 8 -2.39 32.69 -36.68
CA ASN A 8 -1.63 33.87 -36.26
C ASN A 8 -0.71 33.53 -35.06
N PRO A 9 0.62 33.72 -35.17
CA PRO A 9 1.58 33.41 -34.12
C PRO A 9 1.38 34.17 -32.81
N ARG A 10 0.60 35.24 -32.80
CA ARG A 10 0.23 36.03 -31.61
C ARG A 10 -0.72 35.26 -30.65
N VAL A 11 -1.43 34.24 -31.12
CA VAL A 11 -2.32 33.43 -30.25
C VAL A 11 -1.51 32.44 -29.40
N LEU A 12 -0.42 31.93 -29.92
CA LEU A 12 0.45 31.00 -29.17
C LEU A 12 1.27 31.70 -28.07
N THR A 13 1.62 32.97 -28.28
CA THR A 13 2.39 33.73 -27.26
C THR A 13 1.53 34.16 -26.07
N ASN A 14 0.22 34.33 -26.24
CA ASN A 14 -0.69 34.68 -25.15
C ASN A 14 -1.02 33.53 -24.21
N TYR A 15 -0.79 32.26 -24.61
CA TYR A 15 -0.95 31.11 -23.71
C TYR A 15 0.23 30.89 -22.75
N VAL A 16 1.39 31.53 -23.02
CA VAL A 16 2.60 31.34 -22.21
C VAL A 16 2.78 32.45 -21.16
N THR A 17 2.08 33.58 -21.30
CA THR A 17 2.14 34.64 -20.29
C THR A 17 0.84 34.78 -19.48
N LEU A 18 0.44 33.67 -18.84
CA LEU A 18 -0.46 33.77 -17.69
C LEU A 18 0.33 34.42 -16.54
N ASN A 19 0.12 35.72 -16.35
CA ASN A 19 0.63 36.48 -15.20
C ASN A 19 -0.10 36.02 -13.93
N PHE A 20 0.22 34.78 -13.47
CA PHE A 20 -0.09 34.40 -12.11
C PHE A 20 0.82 35.23 -11.20
N GLY A 21 0.21 36.09 -10.39
CA GLY A 21 0.97 36.79 -9.35
C GLY A 21 1.78 35.74 -8.54
N LYS A 22 3.10 35.93 -8.44
CA LYS A 22 3.99 35.03 -7.71
C LYS A 22 3.43 34.67 -6.34
N ASP A 23 2.72 35.56 -5.70
CA ASP A 23 2.10 35.38 -4.39
C ASP A 23 0.94 34.37 -4.39
N THR A 24 0.14 34.32 -5.45
CA THR A 24 -0.97 33.37 -5.58
C THR A 24 -0.44 31.94 -5.78
N ILE A 25 0.55 31.77 -6.67
CA ILE A 25 1.19 30.47 -6.89
C ILE A 25 1.87 29.98 -5.62
N MET A 26 2.63 30.85 -4.95
CA MET A 26 3.34 30.53 -3.72
C MET A 26 2.37 30.17 -2.59
N SER A 27 1.24 30.84 -2.46
CA SER A 27 0.21 30.54 -1.44
C SER A 27 -0.47 29.22 -1.71
N ILE A 28 -0.81 28.89 -2.96
CA ILE A 28 -1.39 27.61 -3.37
C ILE A 28 -0.39 26.48 -3.11
N LEU A 29 0.84 26.63 -3.58
CA LEU A 29 1.89 25.62 -3.36
C LEU A 29 2.20 25.40 -1.88
N LYS A 30 2.23 26.47 -1.07
CA LYS A 30 2.46 26.40 0.36
C LYS A 30 1.31 25.71 1.11
N LYS A 31 0.07 25.97 0.70
CA LYS A 31 -1.12 25.30 1.24
C LYS A 31 -1.14 23.81 0.85
N LEU A 32 -0.91 23.50 -0.44
CA LEU A 32 -0.81 22.12 -0.95
C LEU A 32 0.31 21.36 -0.26
N ALA A 33 1.49 21.98 -0.12
CA ALA A 33 2.61 21.37 0.60
C ALA A 33 2.25 21.10 2.07
N GLY A 34 1.58 22.02 2.75
CA GLY A 34 1.15 21.87 4.15
C GLY A 34 0.15 20.71 4.34
N GLU A 35 -0.85 20.61 3.47
CA GLU A 35 -1.85 19.53 3.52
C GLU A 35 -1.22 18.18 3.15
N THR A 36 -0.37 18.13 2.12
CA THR A 36 0.39 16.93 1.74
C THR A 36 1.28 16.45 2.87
N LEU A 37 2.01 17.36 3.53
CA LEU A 37 2.84 17.03 4.68
C LEU A 37 2.02 16.49 5.86
N SER A 38 0.80 16.99 6.05
CA SER A 38 -0.02 16.58 7.19
C SER A 38 -0.58 15.16 7.09
N TYR A 39 -1.14 14.77 5.94
CA TYR A 39 -1.76 13.46 5.73
C TYR A 39 -0.93 12.51 4.88
N GLY A 40 -0.22 13.03 3.89
CA GLY A 40 0.60 12.26 2.96
C GLY A 40 1.92 11.79 3.55
N PHE A 41 2.50 12.56 4.49
CA PHE A 41 3.84 12.31 5.01
C PHE A 41 4.01 10.90 5.59
N SER A 42 3.10 10.45 6.45
CA SER A 42 3.18 9.10 7.03
C SER A 42 3.06 8.00 5.97
N THR A 43 2.24 8.22 4.94
CA THR A 43 2.06 7.25 3.85
C THR A 43 3.28 7.22 2.92
N ILE A 44 3.82 8.39 2.58
CA ILE A 44 5.04 8.53 1.77
C ILE A 44 6.23 7.94 2.52
N LEU A 45 6.41 8.30 3.79
CA LEU A 45 7.46 7.76 4.64
C LEU A 45 7.36 6.24 4.78
N GLY A 46 6.14 5.71 4.96
CA GLY A 46 5.89 4.28 5.05
C GLY A 46 6.29 3.54 3.78
N ARG A 47 5.94 4.06 2.63
CA ARG A 47 6.33 3.47 1.34
C ARG A 47 7.83 3.52 1.13
N SER A 48 8.47 4.64 1.49
CA SER A 48 9.93 4.79 1.40
C SER A 48 10.66 3.81 2.31
N LEU A 49 10.23 3.67 3.57
CA LEU A 49 10.83 2.74 4.52
C LEU A 49 10.60 1.27 4.10
N ASN A 50 9.38 0.93 3.67
CA ASN A 50 9.10 -0.42 3.13
C ASN A 50 9.89 -0.70 1.84
N PHE A 51 10.17 0.32 1.03
CA PHE A 51 11.06 0.17 -0.12
C PHE A 51 12.48 -0.16 0.31
N LEU A 52 13.01 0.45 1.38
CA LEU A 52 14.32 0.10 1.92
C LEU A 52 14.41 -1.35 2.40
N LEU A 53 13.30 -1.97 2.80
CA LEU A 53 13.26 -3.40 3.13
C LEU A 53 13.55 -4.30 1.92
N VAL A 54 13.47 -3.80 0.68
CA VAL A 54 13.85 -4.59 -0.51
C VAL A 54 15.29 -5.06 -0.41
N PHE A 55 16.20 -4.20 0.07
CA PHE A 55 17.60 -4.57 0.27
C PHE A 55 17.74 -5.72 1.28
N VAL A 56 17.01 -5.65 2.39
CA VAL A 56 17.04 -6.65 3.45
C VAL A 56 16.48 -7.98 2.92
N HIS A 57 15.34 -7.93 2.24
CA HIS A 57 14.67 -9.13 1.72
C HIS A 57 15.50 -9.82 0.62
N THR A 58 16.04 -9.06 -0.34
CA THR A 58 16.84 -9.62 -1.43
C THR A 58 18.23 -10.10 -0.97
N TRP A 59 18.72 -9.54 0.14
CA TRP A 59 19.91 -10.05 0.80
C TRP A 59 19.63 -11.36 1.56
N ALA A 60 18.51 -11.42 2.29
CA ALA A 60 18.19 -12.54 3.18
C ALA A 60 17.68 -13.77 2.44
N PHE A 61 16.96 -13.62 1.32
CA PHE A 61 16.23 -14.70 0.67
C PHE A 61 16.55 -14.83 -0.82
N LEU A 62 16.29 -16.04 -1.36
CA LEU A 62 16.35 -16.31 -2.79
C LEU A 62 15.07 -15.82 -3.50
N PRO A 63 15.14 -15.55 -4.84
CA PRO A 63 13.96 -15.12 -5.60
C PRO A 63 12.76 -16.05 -5.48
N ALA A 64 12.96 -17.37 -5.43
CA ALA A 64 11.89 -18.36 -5.28
C ALA A 64 11.11 -18.18 -3.98
N GLU A 65 11.80 -17.95 -2.84
CA GLU A 65 11.16 -17.71 -1.56
C GLU A 65 10.35 -16.43 -1.55
N LEU A 66 10.89 -15.36 -2.17
CA LEU A 66 10.20 -14.07 -2.30
C LEU A 66 9.06 -14.11 -3.31
N GLY A 67 9.11 -15.01 -4.31
CA GLY A 67 8.01 -15.24 -5.26
C GLY A 67 6.72 -15.65 -4.55
N VAL A 68 6.82 -16.55 -3.57
CA VAL A 68 5.67 -16.94 -2.71
C VAL A 68 5.06 -15.70 -2.03
N ASN A 69 5.92 -14.87 -1.42
CA ASN A 69 5.46 -13.66 -0.74
C ASN A 69 4.78 -12.67 -1.70
N VAL A 70 5.34 -12.48 -2.91
CA VAL A 70 4.78 -11.61 -3.94
C VAL A 70 3.38 -12.07 -4.34
N LYS A 71 3.20 -13.38 -4.60
CA LYS A 71 1.91 -13.95 -4.97
C LYS A 71 0.88 -13.83 -3.85
N LEU A 72 1.27 -14.19 -2.62
CA LEU A 72 0.38 -14.12 -1.47
C LEU A 72 -0.05 -12.68 -1.15
N TYR A 73 0.86 -11.70 -1.20
CA TYR A 73 0.48 -10.28 -1.06
C TYR A 73 -0.41 -9.78 -2.20
N GLY A 74 -0.30 -10.35 -3.41
CA GLY A 74 -1.23 -10.08 -4.50
C GLY A 74 -2.67 -10.50 -4.14
N TYR A 75 -2.85 -11.71 -3.60
CA TYR A 75 -4.16 -12.17 -3.11
C TYR A 75 -4.67 -11.34 -1.93
N VAL A 76 -3.78 -11.01 -0.98
CA VAL A 76 -4.11 -10.15 0.18
C VAL A 76 -4.60 -8.78 -0.27
N ALA A 77 -4.00 -8.18 -1.30
CA ALA A 77 -4.42 -6.88 -1.81
C ALA A 77 -5.87 -6.90 -2.34
N ILE A 78 -6.26 -7.99 -3.01
CA ILE A 78 -7.64 -8.20 -3.48
C ILE A 78 -8.57 -8.51 -2.30
N ALA A 79 -8.17 -9.41 -1.41
CA ALA A 79 -8.95 -9.80 -0.24
C ALA A 79 -9.22 -8.60 0.70
N ASN A 80 -8.27 -7.67 0.84
CA ASN A 80 -8.45 -6.48 1.66
C ASN A 80 -9.63 -5.60 1.20
N ILE A 81 -9.90 -5.55 -0.10
CA ILE A 81 -11.07 -4.85 -0.63
C ILE A 81 -12.37 -5.57 -0.23
N ILE A 82 -12.36 -6.91 -0.20
CA ILE A 82 -13.50 -7.72 0.25
C ILE A 82 -13.72 -7.54 1.75
N TYR A 83 -12.66 -7.50 2.55
CA TYR A 83 -12.74 -7.30 4.00
C TYR A 83 -13.27 -5.91 4.38
N THR A 84 -12.90 -4.88 3.62
CA THR A 84 -13.33 -3.48 3.86
C THR A 84 -14.61 -3.10 3.11
N TYR A 85 -14.94 -3.80 2.04
CA TYR A 85 -16.11 -3.70 1.15
C TYR A 85 -16.67 -2.26 0.98
N GLY A 86 -15.76 -1.29 0.84
CA GLY A 86 -16.11 0.12 0.56
C GLY A 86 -16.64 0.90 1.78
N MET A 87 -16.65 0.31 3.00
CA MET A 87 -17.22 0.92 4.19
C MET A 87 -16.48 2.17 4.67
N GLU A 88 -15.19 2.30 4.37
CA GLU A 88 -14.44 3.52 4.66
C GLU A 88 -15.02 4.73 3.90
N THR A 89 -15.29 4.57 2.61
CA THR A 89 -15.89 5.62 1.78
C THR A 89 -17.34 5.91 2.20
N ALA A 90 -18.09 4.87 2.53
CA ALA A 90 -19.44 5.02 3.08
C ALA A 90 -19.41 5.80 4.41
N TYR A 91 -18.45 5.51 5.30
CA TYR A 91 -18.28 6.25 6.54
C TYR A 91 -18.09 7.76 6.28
N PHE A 92 -17.20 8.17 5.39
CA PHE A 92 -16.99 9.59 5.06
C PHE A 92 -18.25 10.28 4.53
N ARG A 93 -19.11 9.57 3.83
CA ARG A 93 -20.36 10.14 3.33
C ARG A 93 -21.40 10.30 4.44
N PHE A 94 -21.68 9.22 5.16
CA PHE A 94 -22.81 9.17 6.12
C PHE A 94 -22.47 9.79 7.50
N ALA A 95 -21.21 9.75 7.91
CA ALA A 95 -20.76 10.33 9.18
C ALA A 95 -20.90 11.86 9.26
N LYS A 96 -21.14 12.55 8.13
CA LYS A 96 -21.45 13.99 8.14
C LYS A 96 -22.75 14.31 8.85
N GLU A 97 -23.70 13.38 8.86
CA GLU A 97 -25.02 13.55 9.49
C GLU A 97 -25.03 13.08 10.94
N ALA A 98 -24.40 11.93 11.23
CA ALA A 98 -24.37 11.33 12.56
C ALA A 98 -23.06 10.51 12.75
N PRO A 99 -21.91 11.14 13.05
CA PRO A 99 -20.60 10.49 13.02
C PRO A 99 -20.50 9.30 13.98
N GLU A 100 -20.95 9.43 15.21
CA GLU A 100 -20.87 8.36 16.22
C GLU A 100 -21.79 7.18 15.88
N LYS A 101 -22.99 7.45 15.40
CA LYS A 101 -23.97 6.44 15.00
C LYS A 101 -23.41 5.53 13.90
N TYR A 102 -22.89 6.12 12.82
CA TYR A 102 -22.33 5.36 11.70
C TYR A 102 -20.99 4.73 12.02
N TYR A 103 -20.21 5.33 12.92
CA TYR A 103 -19.01 4.70 13.45
C TYR A 103 -19.33 3.36 14.12
N GLN A 104 -20.31 3.33 15.05
CA GLN A 104 -20.72 2.13 15.76
C GLN A 104 -21.22 1.04 14.79
N LEU A 105 -22.12 1.41 13.88
CA LEU A 105 -22.74 0.48 12.94
C LEU A 105 -21.70 -0.15 11.99
N ILE A 106 -20.84 0.67 11.39
CA ILE A 106 -19.85 0.19 10.42
C ILE A 106 -18.77 -0.64 11.13
N MET A 107 -18.32 -0.22 12.31
CA MET A 107 -17.39 -1.01 13.13
C MET A 107 -17.96 -2.39 13.45
N THR A 108 -19.22 -2.46 13.89
CA THR A 108 -19.89 -3.73 14.16
C THR A 108 -19.93 -4.62 12.89
N ALA A 109 -20.31 -4.04 11.75
CA ALA A 109 -20.37 -4.76 10.49
C ALA A 109 -19.00 -5.32 10.10
N ILE A 110 -17.94 -4.49 10.15
CA ILE A 110 -16.59 -4.91 9.78
C ILE A 110 -16.04 -5.96 10.75
N ILE A 111 -16.25 -5.82 12.07
CA ILE A 111 -15.79 -6.82 13.05
C ILE A 111 -16.43 -8.18 12.77
N VAL A 112 -17.75 -8.21 12.53
CA VAL A 112 -18.46 -9.47 12.25
C VAL A 112 -18.01 -10.08 10.93
N THR A 113 -17.97 -9.31 9.86
CA THR A 113 -17.56 -9.83 8.52
C THR A 113 -16.10 -10.23 8.48
N SER A 114 -15.20 -9.44 9.07
CA SER A 114 -13.79 -9.79 9.17
C SER A 114 -13.57 -11.04 10.02
N GLY A 115 -14.29 -11.17 11.13
CA GLY A 115 -14.26 -12.40 11.95
C GLY A 115 -14.70 -13.63 11.16
N PHE A 116 -15.79 -13.54 10.40
CA PHE A 116 -16.28 -14.61 9.54
C PHE A 116 -15.25 -15.01 8.48
N PHE A 117 -14.73 -14.04 7.71
CA PHE A 117 -13.75 -14.32 6.67
C PHE A 117 -12.43 -14.86 7.23
N THR A 118 -11.98 -14.33 8.35
CA THR A 118 -10.76 -14.82 9.02
C THR A 118 -10.93 -16.25 9.51
N LEU A 119 -12.07 -16.57 10.14
CA LEU A 119 -12.38 -17.94 10.56
C LEU A 119 -12.40 -18.90 9.35
N PHE A 120 -13.04 -18.48 8.25
CA PHE A 120 -13.05 -19.25 7.01
C PHE A 120 -11.63 -19.52 6.51
N LEU A 121 -10.78 -18.49 6.41
CA LEU A 121 -9.39 -18.66 5.97
C LEU A 121 -8.57 -19.54 6.93
N PHE A 122 -8.82 -19.50 8.24
CA PHE A 122 -8.16 -20.38 9.19
C PHE A 122 -8.55 -21.85 9.00
N LEU A 123 -9.84 -22.13 8.83
CA LEU A 123 -10.35 -23.49 8.64
C LEU A 123 -9.86 -24.11 7.33
N PHE A 124 -9.69 -23.31 6.29
CA PHE A 124 -9.30 -23.77 4.96
C PHE A 124 -7.86 -23.38 4.58
N ALA A 125 -7.03 -22.99 5.55
CA ALA A 125 -5.68 -22.49 5.27
C ALA A 125 -4.83 -23.49 4.49
N GLU A 126 -4.69 -24.71 4.96
CA GLU A 126 -3.87 -25.71 4.28
C GLU A 126 -4.46 -26.18 2.94
N PRO A 127 -5.76 -26.52 2.82
CA PRO A 127 -6.37 -26.80 1.52
C PRO A 127 -6.15 -25.71 0.47
N ILE A 128 -6.30 -24.43 0.84
CA ILE A 128 -6.08 -23.30 -0.07
C ILE A 128 -4.58 -23.24 -0.47
N MET A 129 -3.67 -23.39 0.48
CA MET A 129 -2.24 -23.33 0.18
C MET A 129 -1.76 -24.49 -0.69
N VAL A 130 -2.31 -25.69 -0.51
CA VAL A 130 -2.05 -26.84 -1.39
C VAL A 130 -2.54 -26.53 -2.82
N GLN A 131 -3.75 -25.97 -2.97
CA GLN A 131 -4.29 -25.62 -4.28
C GLN A 131 -3.47 -24.51 -4.98
N LEU A 132 -2.87 -23.60 -4.20
CA LEU A 132 -1.98 -22.56 -4.71
C LEU A 132 -0.57 -23.08 -5.07
N GLY A 133 -0.27 -24.36 -4.79
CA GLY A 133 1.03 -24.96 -5.05
C GLY A 133 2.06 -24.81 -3.91
N TYR A 134 1.60 -24.44 -2.71
CA TYR A 134 2.47 -24.21 -1.54
C TYR A 134 2.08 -25.09 -0.33
N PRO A 135 2.14 -26.41 -0.44
CA PRO A 135 1.80 -27.32 0.66
C PRO A 135 2.68 -27.06 1.90
N GLY A 136 2.11 -27.22 3.10
CA GLY A 136 2.80 -26.99 4.38
C GLY A 136 2.98 -25.52 4.76
N LYS A 137 2.43 -24.57 4.00
CA LYS A 137 2.50 -23.13 4.31
C LYS A 137 1.18 -22.54 4.80
N GLY A 138 0.26 -23.33 5.31
CA GLY A 138 -1.02 -22.86 5.88
C GLY A 138 -0.85 -21.79 6.95
N LEU A 139 0.24 -21.86 7.74
CA LEU A 139 0.59 -20.84 8.73
C LEU A 139 0.73 -19.43 8.12
N PHE A 140 1.23 -19.31 6.89
CA PHE A 140 1.36 -18.02 6.21
C PHE A 140 -0.01 -17.41 5.91
N LEU A 141 -0.95 -18.24 5.46
CA LEU A 141 -2.31 -17.80 5.21
C LEU A 141 -3.01 -17.38 6.50
N ASN A 142 -2.78 -18.07 7.61
CA ASN A 142 -3.30 -17.68 8.91
C ASN A 142 -2.79 -16.31 9.36
N TRP A 143 -1.50 -16.04 9.22
CA TRP A 143 -0.95 -14.72 9.53
C TRP A 143 -1.52 -13.62 8.62
N LEU A 144 -1.67 -13.91 7.34
CA LEU A 144 -2.25 -12.97 6.38
C LEU A 144 -3.74 -12.72 6.65
N ALA A 145 -4.49 -13.72 7.07
CA ALA A 145 -5.90 -13.57 7.47
C ALA A 145 -6.04 -12.64 8.70
N LEU A 146 -5.14 -12.77 9.69
CA LEU A 146 -5.09 -11.86 10.84
C LEU A 146 -4.69 -10.44 10.40
N ILE A 147 -3.72 -10.29 9.50
CA ILE A 147 -3.35 -8.98 8.95
C ILE A 147 -4.56 -8.33 8.28
N LEU A 148 -5.28 -9.06 7.43
CA LEU A 148 -6.49 -8.58 6.76
C LEU A 148 -7.56 -8.14 7.74
N ALA A 149 -7.81 -8.92 8.80
CA ALA A 149 -8.77 -8.55 9.84
C ALA A 149 -8.36 -7.26 10.56
N ILE A 150 -7.10 -7.16 10.96
CA ILE A 150 -6.58 -5.96 11.65
C ILE A 150 -6.66 -4.75 10.74
N ASP A 151 -6.27 -4.87 9.47
CA ASP A 151 -6.32 -3.78 8.51
C ASP A 151 -7.76 -3.29 8.29
N ALA A 152 -8.72 -4.20 8.13
CA ALA A 152 -10.12 -3.85 7.97
C ALA A 152 -10.71 -3.19 9.23
N ILE A 153 -10.47 -3.76 10.41
CA ILE A 153 -10.97 -3.24 11.69
C ILE A 153 -10.36 -1.87 11.99
N THR A 154 -9.09 -1.63 11.69
CA THR A 154 -8.42 -0.35 11.96
C THR A 154 -8.73 0.73 10.91
N ALA A 155 -9.26 0.36 9.73
CA ALA A 155 -9.60 1.31 8.67
C ALA A 155 -10.60 2.37 9.14
N ILE A 156 -11.63 1.99 9.91
CA ILE A 156 -12.68 2.92 10.37
C ILE A 156 -12.19 3.86 11.47
N PRO A 157 -11.48 3.41 12.52
CA PRO A 157 -10.78 4.31 13.45
C PRO A 157 -9.86 5.32 12.74
N PHE A 158 -9.09 4.90 11.74
CA PHE A 158 -8.29 5.82 10.93
C PHE A 158 -9.14 6.79 10.12
N ALA A 159 -10.27 6.37 9.56
CA ALA A 159 -11.20 7.25 8.87
C ALA A 159 -11.82 8.26 9.84
N LYS A 160 -12.19 7.85 11.07
CA LYS A 160 -12.67 8.73 12.13
C LYS A 160 -11.64 9.80 12.50
N LEU A 161 -10.39 9.41 12.74
CA LEU A 161 -9.29 10.35 13.03
C LEU A 161 -9.11 11.40 11.91
N ARG A 162 -9.29 11.00 10.65
CA ARG A 162 -9.22 11.94 9.51
C ARG A 162 -10.43 12.89 9.50
N LEU A 163 -11.62 12.39 9.76
CA LEU A 163 -12.84 13.20 9.82
C LEU A 163 -12.78 14.24 10.97
N GLU A 164 -12.22 13.84 12.12
CA GLU A 164 -12.05 14.69 13.29
C GLU A 164 -10.77 15.57 13.25
N ASN A 165 -10.00 15.52 12.14
CA ASN A 165 -8.74 16.24 12.00
C ASN A 165 -7.69 15.94 13.09
N LYS A 166 -7.73 14.73 13.67
CA LYS A 166 -6.75 14.25 14.67
C LYS A 166 -5.46 13.75 14.00
N ILE A 167 -4.81 14.63 13.22
CA ILE A 167 -3.64 14.32 12.38
C ILE A 167 -2.50 13.72 13.19
N LYS A 168 -2.20 14.27 14.37
CA LYS A 168 -1.07 13.81 15.22
C LYS A 168 -1.23 12.34 15.62
N THR A 169 -2.42 11.92 16.04
CA THR A 169 -2.71 10.53 16.43
C THR A 169 -2.62 9.60 15.22
N PHE A 170 -3.19 10.01 14.09
CA PHE A 170 -3.11 9.26 12.82
C PHE A 170 -1.66 9.03 12.41
N VAL A 171 -0.86 10.09 12.31
CA VAL A 171 0.53 10.04 11.88
C VAL A 171 1.37 9.20 12.86
N LYS A 172 1.20 9.41 14.17
CA LYS A 172 1.92 8.66 15.21
C LYS A 172 1.64 7.16 15.09
N ALA A 173 0.37 6.75 15.03
CA ALA A 173 0.00 5.35 14.90
C ALA A 173 0.60 4.69 13.64
N LYS A 174 0.51 5.36 12.48
CA LYS A 174 1.08 4.87 11.21
C LYS A 174 2.60 4.78 11.26
N ILE A 175 3.29 5.82 11.71
CA ILE A 175 4.78 5.83 11.75
C ILE A 175 5.29 4.76 12.72
N VAL A 176 4.71 4.64 13.90
CA VAL A 176 5.18 3.63 14.87
C VAL A 176 4.96 2.22 14.35
N SER A 177 3.80 1.92 13.76
CA SER A 177 3.56 0.61 13.13
C SER A 177 4.60 0.31 12.04
N ILE A 178 4.93 1.29 11.18
CA ILE A 178 5.95 1.13 10.15
C ILE A 178 7.35 0.89 10.76
N LEU A 179 7.71 1.65 11.79
CA LEU A 179 9.00 1.47 12.47
C LEU A 179 9.11 0.11 13.14
N ILE A 180 8.02 -0.39 13.75
CA ILE A 180 7.97 -1.75 14.31
C ILE A 180 8.16 -2.78 13.18
N ASN A 181 7.45 -2.64 12.04
CA ASN A 181 7.62 -3.54 10.92
C ASN A 181 9.06 -3.58 10.41
N VAL A 182 9.66 -2.40 10.19
CA VAL A 182 11.05 -2.30 9.73
C VAL A 182 12.01 -2.88 10.78
N GLY A 183 11.85 -2.51 12.04
CA GLY A 183 12.69 -3.00 13.13
C GLY A 183 12.63 -4.52 13.29
N LEU A 184 11.44 -5.12 13.21
CA LEU A 184 11.27 -6.57 13.27
C LEU A 184 11.85 -7.29 12.04
N ASN A 185 11.72 -6.72 10.84
CA ASN A 185 12.39 -7.28 9.67
C ASN A 185 13.91 -7.27 9.84
N LEU A 186 14.49 -6.16 10.30
CA LEU A 186 15.92 -6.10 10.59
C LEU A 186 16.32 -7.09 11.69
N PHE A 187 15.55 -7.16 12.77
CA PHE A 187 15.80 -8.08 13.87
C PHE A 187 15.76 -9.54 13.44
N PHE A 188 14.69 -9.99 12.75
CA PHE A 188 14.58 -11.38 12.31
C PHE A 188 15.60 -11.73 11.22
N LEU A 189 15.80 -10.86 10.25
CA LEU A 189 16.52 -11.22 9.03
C LEU A 189 18.00 -10.85 9.07
N MET A 190 18.37 -9.75 9.74
CA MET A 190 19.77 -9.30 9.80
C MET A 190 20.47 -9.68 11.10
N LEU A 191 19.72 -9.97 12.17
CA LEU A 191 20.31 -10.39 13.43
C LEU A 191 20.09 -11.89 13.70
N LEU A 192 18.83 -12.34 13.82
CA LEU A 192 18.54 -13.71 14.26
C LEU A 192 18.88 -14.76 13.21
N LYS A 193 18.60 -14.50 11.91
CA LYS A 193 18.91 -15.44 10.83
C LYS A 193 20.40 -15.74 10.73
N PRO A 194 21.31 -14.74 10.59
CA PRO A 194 22.75 -15.01 10.53
C PRO A 194 23.32 -15.53 11.86
N LEU A 195 22.72 -15.15 13.00
CA LEU A 195 23.11 -15.69 14.32
C LEU A 195 22.82 -17.18 14.43
N GLN A 196 21.63 -17.62 13.98
CA GLN A 196 21.24 -19.02 13.96
C GLN A 196 22.08 -19.82 12.94
N ALA A 197 22.42 -19.22 11.79
CA ALA A 197 23.29 -19.83 10.77
C ALA A 197 24.78 -19.91 11.18
N GLY A 198 25.18 -19.28 12.30
CA GLY A 198 26.58 -19.21 12.74
C GLY A 198 27.47 -18.28 11.91
N GLU A 199 26.86 -17.43 11.07
CA GLU A 199 27.56 -16.44 10.25
C GLU A 199 28.10 -15.27 11.10
N ILE A 200 27.48 -15.02 12.24
CA ILE A 200 27.89 -13.99 13.20
C ILE A 200 28.39 -14.69 14.47
N GLN A 201 29.69 -14.49 14.76
CA GLN A 201 30.33 -15.04 15.96
C GLN A 201 30.14 -14.08 17.15
N ILE A 202 28.92 -13.93 17.62
CA ILE A 202 28.59 -13.25 18.87
C ILE A 202 28.31 -14.33 19.90
N ASP A 203 28.85 -14.19 21.12
CA ASP A 203 28.50 -15.07 22.25
C ASP A 203 27.08 -14.74 22.76
N ALA A 204 26.10 -15.11 21.93
CA ALA A 204 24.69 -14.88 22.21
C ALA A 204 24.10 -16.06 22.97
N PRO A 205 23.23 -15.80 23.96
CA PRO A 205 22.49 -16.83 24.67
C PRO A 205 21.74 -17.78 23.70
N GLN A 206 21.73 -19.08 24.02
CA GLN A 206 21.11 -20.12 23.16
C GLN A 206 19.65 -19.76 22.81
N PHE A 207 18.87 -19.21 23.74
CA PHE A 207 17.47 -18.86 23.49
C PHE A 207 17.29 -17.87 22.32
N LEU A 208 18.26 -16.98 22.04
CA LEU A 208 18.18 -16.08 20.90
C LEU A 208 18.39 -16.80 19.57
N ARG A 209 19.24 -17.83 19.55
CA ARG A 209 19.46 -18.69 18.38
C ARG A 209 18.22 -19.53 18.09
N ASP A 210 17.56 -20.02 19.13
CA ASP A 210 16.36 -20.86 19.04
C ASP A 210 15.11 -20.06 18.64
N LEU A 211 15.15 -18.73 18.77
CA LEU A 211 14.04 -17.84 18.37
C LEU A 211 13.82 -17.80 16.85
N TYR A 212 14.86 -18.08 16.05
CA TYR A 212 14.73 -18.16 14.61
C TYR A 212 14.56 -19.60 14.14
N ASN A 213 13.42 -19.90 13.52
CA ASN A 213 13.13 -21.20 12.91
C ASN A 213 13.35 -21.11 11.38
N PRO A 214 14.38 -21.78 10.83
CA PRO A 214 14.66 -21.77 9.40
C PRO A 214 13.49 -22.27 8.53
N GLY A 215 12.62 -23.14 9.07
CA GLY A 215 11.45 -23.67 8.37
C GLY A 215 10.40 -22.61 8.02
N ILE A 216 10.40 -21.48 8.73
CA ILE A 216 9.52 -20.33 8.43
C ILE A 216 10.09 -19.51 7.25
N GLY A 217 11.41 -19.37 7.14
CA GLY A 217 12.06 -18.67 6.05
C GLY A 217 11.48 -17.28 5.79
N ALA A 218 11.08 -17.01 4.53
CA ALA A 218 10.50 -15.73 4.14
C ALA A 218 9.15 -15.39 4.82
N GLY A 219 8.54 -16.31 5.56
CA GLY A 219 7.34 -16.06 6.37
C GLY A 219 7.55 -15.07 7.51
N TYR A 220 8.79 -14.86 7.97
CA TYR A 220 9.10 -13.81 8.95
C TYR A 220 8.72 -12.40 8.48
N ILE A 221 8.64 -12.17 7.18
CA ILE A 221 8.14 -10.91 6.60
C ILE A 221 6.65 -10.72 6.98
N PHE A 222 5.84 -11.78 6.91
CA PHE A 222 4.44 -11.74 7.32
C PHE A 222 4.30 -11.58 8.83
N LEU A 223 5.12 -12.30 9.61
CA LEU A 223 5.11 -12.20 11.07
C LEU A 223 5.47 -10.78 11.55
N ALA A 224 6.49 -10.17 10.98
CA ALA A 224 6.87 -8.78 11.27
C ALA A 224 5.72 -7.81 10.96
N ASN A 225 5.06 -7.98 9.82
CA ASN A 225 3.90 -7.17 9.44
C ASN A 225 2.71 -7.41 10.39
N LEU A 226 2.43 -8.64 10.76
CA LEU A 226 1.36 -8.98 11.72
C LEU A 226 1.56 -8.29 13.08
N ILE A 227 2.76 -8.40 13.64
CA ILE A 227 3.09 -7.77 14.93
C ILE A 227 2.98 -6.23 14.83
N ALA A 228 3.48 -5.67 13.73
CA ALA A 228 3.39 -4.23 13.49
C ALA A 228 1.93 -3.75 13.39
N ASN A 229 1.09 -4.47 12.65
CA ASN A 229 -0.33 -4.15 12.55
C ASN A 229 -1.08 -4.37 13.88
N ALA A 230 -0.75 -5.42 14.62
CA ALA A 230 -1.33 -5.64 15.95
C ALA A 230 -1.03 -4.49 16.93
N SER A 231 0.12 -3.82 16.79
CA SER A 231 0.44 -2.63 17.60
C SER A 231 -0.55 -1.49 17.43
N LEU A 232 -1.27 -1.44 16.30
CA LEU A 232 -2.29 -0.41 16.04
C LEU A 232 -3.44 -0.44 17.05
N PHE A 233 -3.78 -1.60 17.62
CA PHE A 233 -4.80 -1.68 18.67
C PHE A 233 -4.42 -0.86 19.91
N TYR A 234 -3.14 -0.82 20.25
CA TYR A 234 -2.65 0.03 21.33
C TYR A 234 -2.73 1.51 20.98
N TRP A 235 -2.25 1.91 19.80
CA TRP A 235 -2.21 3.31 19.38
C TRP A 235 -3.60 3.91 19.07
N LEU A 236 -4.56 3.08 18.69
CA LEU A 236 -5.95 3.45 18.43
C LEU A 236 -6.88 3.09 19.59
N SER A 237 -6.34 2.77 20.76
CA SER A 237 -7.11 2.28 21.91
C SER A 237 -8.22 3.24 22.36
N ALA A 238 -8.03 4.55 22.21
CA ALA A 238 -9.05 5.55 22.52
C ALA A 238 -10.29 5.40 21.62
N GLU A 239 -10.08 5.15 20.31
CA GLU A 239 -11.16 4.99 19.34
C GLU A 239 -11.87 3.65 19.56
N PHE A 240 -11.14 2.58 19.92
CA PHE A 240 -11.72 1.29 20.27
C PHE A 240 -12.51 1.34 21.58
N LYS A 241 -12.06 2.10 22.59
CA LYS A 241 -12.82 2.31 23.85
C LYS A 241 -14.11 3.08 23.62
N ALA A 242 -14.17 3.93 22.61
CA ALA A 242 -15.38 4.67 22.23
C ALA A 242 -16.39 3.78 21.50
N TYR A 243 -15.98 2.61 21.01
CA TYR A 243 -16.85 1.69 20.29
C TYR A 243 -17.89 1.07 21.23
N ARG A 244 -19.15 1.02 20.72
CA ARG A 244 -20.27 0.32 21.33
C ARG A 244 -20.95 -0.54 20.26
N TRP A 245 -21.31 -1.76 20.61
CA TRP A 245 -22.04 -2.65 19.71
C TRP A 245 -23.36 -2.00 19.29
N ARG A 246 -23.56 -1.84 17.99
CA ARG A 246 -24.80 -1.31 17.42
C ARG A 246 -25.07 -2.02 16.10
N TRP A 247 -26.31 -2.47 15.94
CA TRP A 247 -26.78 -3.04 14.69
C TRP A 247 -28.16 -2.51 14.35
N ASP A 248 -28.34 -2.04 13.12
CA ASP A 248 -29.59 -1.64 12.53
C ASP A 248 -29.59 -2.05 11.07
N TRP A 249 -30.48 -2.96 10.70
CA TRP A 249 -30.51 -3.53 9.36
C TRP A 249 -30.91 -2.51 8.29
N SER A 250 -31.85 -1.60 8.59
CA SER A 250 -32.32 -0.58 7.65
C SER A 250 -31.20 0.41 7.29
N GLU A 251 -30.45 0.84 8.30
CA GLU A 251 -29.31 1.73 8.15
C GLU A 251 -28.15 1.04 7.44
N PHE A 252 -27.88 -0.21 7.81
CA PHE A 252 -26.84 -1.00 7.15
C PHE A 252 -27.15 -1.23 5.66
N LYS A 253 -28.42 -1.48 5.31
CA LYS A 253 -28.85 -1.63 3.91
C LYS A 253 -28.55 -0.37 3.09
N ALA A 254 -28.80 0.81 3.64
CA ALA A 254 -28.48 2.08 2.97
C ALA A 254 -26.97 2.25 2.76
N LEU A 255 -26.15 1.92 3.77
CA LEU A 255 -24.69 1.91 3.66
C LEU A 255 -24.22 0.91 2.60
N TRP A 256 -24.77 -0.31 2.60
CA TRP A 256 -24.42 -1.36 1.66
C TRP A 256 -24.73 -0.98 0.22
N ILE A 257 -25.91 -0.44 -0.06
CA ILE A 257 -26.30 0.04 -1.40
C ILE A 257 -25.31 1.08 -1.92
N TYR A 258 -24.76 1.90 -1.05
CA TYR A 258 -23.74 2.88 -1.42
C TYR A 258 -22.33 2.27 -1.57
N ALA A 259 -21.98 1.32 -0.70
CA ALA A 259 -20.63 0.76 -0.62
C ALA A 259 -20.34 -0.32 -1.68
N TYR A 260 -21.33 -1.16 -2.05
CA TYR A 260 -21.06 -2.29 -2.94
C TYR A 260 -20.58 -1.88 -4.34
N PRO A 261 -21.06 -0.81 -5.00
CA PRO A 261 -20.50 -0.39 -6.29
C PRO A 261 -19.04 0.06 -6.16
N ILE A 262 -18.70 0.73 -5.04
CA ILE A 262 -17.34 1.17 -4.74
C ILE A 262 -16.42 -0.04 -4.53
N MET A 263 -16.91 -1.07 -3.85
CA MET A 263 -16.20 -2.34 -3.69
C MET A 263 -15.88 -2.97 -5.06
N PHE A 264 -16.85 -3.08 -5.96
CA PHE A 264 -16.63 -3.66 -7.29
C PHE A 264 -15.68 -2.82 -8.14
N MET A 265 -15.78 -1.48 -8.11
CA MET A 265 -14.82 -0.59 -8.77
C MET A 265 -13.40 -0.80 -8.23
N SER A 266 -13.26 -0.89 -6.92
CA SER A 266 -11.97 -1.12 -6.26
C SER A 266 -11.41 -2.50 -6.58
N LEU A 267 -12.25 -3.54 -6.62
CA LEU A 267 -11.86 -4.88 -7.05
C LEU A 267 -11.34 -4.87 -8.49
N ALA A 268 -12.08 -4.27 -9.43
CA ALA A 268 -11.65 -4.17 -10.83
C ALA A 268 -10.30 -3.45 -10.97
N ALA A 269 -10.11 -2.34 -10.24
CA ALA A 269 -8.86 -1.60 -10.22
C ALA A 269 -7.70 -2.43 -9.62
N MET A 270 -7.97 -3.19 -8.55
CA MET A 270 -6.94 -4.02 -7.90
C MET A 270 -6.60 -5.24 -8.73
N PHE A 271 -7.59 -5.88 -9.39
CA PHE A 271 -7.32 -6.94 -10.36
C PHE A 271 -6.40 -6.45 -11.46
N ASN A 272 -6.69 -5.29 -12.07
CA ASN A 272 -5.83 -4.71 -13.09
C ASN A 272 -4.38 -4.46 -12.59
N LEU A 273 -4.23 -4.09 -11.31
CA LEU A 273 -2.93 -3.80 -10.72
C LEU A 273 -2.13 -5.07 -10.32
N MET A 274 -2.81 -6.18 -9.97
CA MET A 274 -2.17 -7.38 -9.41
C MET A 274 -2.20 -8.58 -10.36
N PHE A 275 -2.94 -8.49 -11.47
CA PHE A 275 -3.21 -9.61 -12.36
C PHE A 275 -1.93 -10.20 -12.97
N ASP A 276 -0.99 -9.33 -13.32
CA ASP A 276 0.34 -9.71 -13.79
C ASP A 276 1.07 -10.65 -12.82
N ARG A 277 1.04 -10.35 -11.52
CA ARG A 277 1.72 -11.13 -10.48
C ARG A 277 0.99 -12.42 -10.13
N LEU A 278 -0.34 -12.40 -10.21
CA LEU A 278 -1.15 -13.57 -9.91
C LEU A 278 -1.05 -14.62 -11.02
N LEU A 279 -0.95 -14.18 -12.28
CA LEU A 279 -0.93 -15.06 -13.43
C LEU A 279 0.48 -15.49 -13.84
N LEU A 280 1.52 -14.65 -13.60
CA LEU A 280 2.86 -14.88 -14.10
C LEU A 280 3.39 -16.29 -13.76
N GLU A 281 3.23 -16.74 -12.51
CA GLU A 281 3.72 -18.05 -12.11
C GLU A 281 2.97 -19.20 -12.78
N SER A 282 1.67 -19.03 -13.01
CA SER A 282 0.80 -20.11 -13.52
C SER A 282 0.78 -20.20 -15.06
N TYR A 283 1.04 -19.09 -15.74
CA TYR A 283 0.93 -19.01 -17.22
C TYR A 283 2.26 -18.80 -17.93
N LEU A 284 3.37 -18.56 -17.20
CA LEU A 284 4.68 -18.48 -17.83
C LEU A 284 5.07 -19.89 -18.31
N PRO A 285 5.34 -20.08 -19.62
CA PRO A 285 5.74 -21.37 -20.16
C PRO A 285 7.02 -21.89 -19.49
N GLU A 286 7.06 -23.20 -19.23
CA GLU A 286 8.28 -23.84 -18.73
C GLU A 286 9.44 -23.63 -19.72
N GLY A 287 10.62 -23.28 -19.19
CA GLY A 287 11.80 -23.03 -20.01
C GLY A 287 11.83 -21.65 -20.72
N PHE A 288 10.81 -20.78 -20.51
CA PHE A 288 10.83 -19.42 -21.07
C PHE A 288 12.09 -18.63 -20.65
N TYR A 289 12.48 -18.74 -19.39
CA TYR A 289 13.77 -18.26 -18.91
C TYR A 289 14.69 -19.47 -18.65
N PRO A 290 15.78 -19.65 -19.41
CA PRO A 290 16.69 -20.78 -19.22
C PRO A 290 17.20 -20.88 -17.78
N GLY A 291 17.05 -22.05 -17.17
CA GLY A 291 17.51 -22.32 -15.79
C GLY A 291 16.71 -21.65 -14.67
N LYS A 292 15.56 -21.05 -14.96
CA LYS A 292 14.70 -20.38 -13.94
C LYS A 292 13.27 -20.93 -13.98
N SER A 293 12.74 -21.27 -12.80
CA SER A 293 11.32 -21.60 -12.68
C SER A 293 10.44 -20.35 -12.72
N SER A 294 9.13 -20.53 -13.03
CA SER A 294 8.14 -19.45 -13.03
C SER A 294 8.05 -18.74 -11.67
N GLN A 295 8.24 -19.46 -10.56
CA GLN A 295 8.28 -18.91 -9.21
C GLN A 295 9.51 -17.98 -9.00
N VAL A 296 10.68 -18.37 -9.54
CA VAL A 296 11.88 -17.51 -9.53
C VAL A 296 11.63 -16.26 -10.35
N ALA A 297 11.04 -16.39 -11.55
CA ALA A 297 10.69 -15.26 -12.40
C ALA A 297 9.74 -14.29 -11.71
N LEU A 298 8.70 -14.81 -11.01
CA LEU A 298 7.78 -14.00 -10.21
C LEU A 298 8.51 -13.25 -9.08
N GLY A 299 9.44 -13.90 -8.40
CA GLY A 299 10.23 -13.27 -7.34
C GLY A 299 11.11 -12.12 -7.87
N ILE A 300 11.75 -12.32 -9.03
CA ILE A 300 12.53 -11.28 -9.70
C ILE A 300 11.62 -10.12 -10.13
N TYR A 301 10.54 -10.42 -10.85
CA TYR A 301 9.57 -9.45 -11.33
C TYR A 301 9.00 -8.59 -10.18
N GLY A 302 8.54 -9.24 -9.11
CA GLY A 302 7.94 -8.56 -7.96
C GLY A 302 8.92 -7.64 -7.22
N ASN A 303 10.22 -7.99 -7.16
CA ASN A 303 11.22 -7.12 -6.56
C ASN A 303 11.62 -5.96 -7.51
N CYS A 304 11.75 -6.22 -8.81
CA CYS A 304 11.95 -5.15 -9.80
C CYS A 304 10.78 -4.18 -9.83
N TYR A 305 9.55 -4.68 -9.72
CA TYR A 305 8.35 -3.82 -9.67
C TYR A 305 8.38 -2.83 -8.49
N LYS A 306 9.03 -3.18 -7.38
CA LYS A 306 9.17 -2.26 -6.24
C LYS A 306 9.95 -0.99 -6.60
N LEU A 307 10.76 -1.00 -7.68
CA LEU A 307 11.41 0.21 -8.19
C LEU A 307 10.42 1.26 -8.71
N SER A 308 9.21 0.83 -9.10
CA SER A 308 8.14 1.76 -9.48
C SER A 308 7.61 2.61 -8.32
N VAL A 309 8.08 2.36 -7.08
CA VAL A 309 7.70 3.13 -5.89
C VAL A 309 7.95 4.63 -6.08
N PHE A 310 9.02 5.02 -6.76
CA PHE A 310 9.33 6.44 -7.01
C PHE A 310 8.19 7.15 -7.75
N MET A 311 7.66 6.52 -8.81
CA MET A 311 6.49 7.02 -9.53
C MET A 311 5.24 6.99 -8.66
N SER A 312 5.03 5.90 -7.91
CA SER A 312 3.90 5.75 -6.99
C SER A 312 3.88 6.82 -5.90
N LEU A 313 5.05 7.22 -5.39
CA LEU A 313 5.18 8.31 -4.41
C LEU A 313 4.78 9.66 -5.01
N ALA A 314 5.21 9.95 -6.24
CA ALA A 314 4.84 11.18 -6.93
C ALA A 314 3.32 11.26 -7.18
N ILE A 315 2.73 10.18 -7.70
CA ILE A 315 1.28 10.07 -7.92
C ILE A 315 0.52 10.24 -6.62
N GLN A 316 0.98 9.63 -5.53
CA GLN A 316 0.33 9.72 -4.22
C GLN A 316 0.41 11.14 -3.65
N ALA A 317 1.57 11.79 -3.73
CA ALA A 317 1.74 13.16 -3.29
C ALA A 317 0.79 14.10 -4.06
N PHE A 318 0.70 13.92 -5.38
CA PHE A 318 -0.23 14.66 -6.22
C PHE A 318 -1.69 14.40 -5.81
N LYS A 319 -2.09 13.13 -5.64
CA LYS A 319 -3.46 12.77 -5.25
C LYS A 319 -3.89 13.46 -3.96
N TYR A 320 -3.06 13.41 -2.92
CA TYR A 320 -3.36 14.07 -1.64
C TYR A 320 -3.46 15.59 -1.76
N SER A 321 -2.67 16.19 -2.64
CA SER A 321 -2.66 17.63 -2.86
C SER A 321 -3.83 18.09 -3.73
N ALA A 322 -4.23 17.30 -4.72
CA ALA A 322 -5.27 17.65 -5.68
C ALA A 322 -6.69 17.35 -5.17
N GLU A 323 -6.85 16.33 -4.31
CA GLU A 323 -8.16 15.89 -3.80
C GLU A 323 -8.98 17.01 -3.13
N PRO A 324 -8.44 17.89 -2.27
CA PRO A 324 -9.18 19.00 -1.68
C PRO A 324 -9.69 20.01 -2.72
N PHE A 325 -8.97 20.21 -3.84
CA PHE A 325 -9.41 21.07 -4.93
C PHE A 325 -10.58 20.51 -5.70
N PHE A 326 -10.59 19.18 -5.93
CA PHE A 326 -11.69 18.52 -6.63
C PHE A 326 -12.95 18.40 -5.79
N LEU A 327 -12.81 18.26 -4.45
CA LEU A 327 -13.93 18.07 -3.52
C LEU A 327 -14.42 19.38 -2.89
N GLY A 328 -13.67 20.49 -3.02
CA GLY A 328 -14.00 21.79 -2.47
C GLY A 328 -15.21 22.42 -3.18
N LYS A 329 -16.25 22.78 -2.40
CA LYS A 329 -17.51 23.42 -2.91
C LYS A 329 -17.34 24.84 -3.48
N LYS A 330 -16.18 25.45 -3.39
CA LYS A 330 -15.93 26.80 -3.93
C LYS A 330 -15.28 26.69 -5.30
N THR A 331 -16.09 26.67 -6.35
CA THR A 331 -15.71 27.04 -7.69
C THR A 331 -15.35 28.53 -7.68
N THR A 332 -14.10 28.85 -7.43
CA THR A 332 -13.54 30.18 -7.73
C THR A 332 -13.40 30.31 -9.25
N GLU A 333 -13.58 31.53 -9.80
CA GLU A 333 -13.51 31.82 -11.24
C GLU A 333 -12.26 31.24 -11.92
N ASN A 334 -11.17 30.99 -11.18
CA ASN A 334 -9.89 30.48 -11.69
C ASN A 334 -9.66 28.97 -11.42
N SER A 335 -10.70 28.19 -11.08
CA SER A 335 -10.49 26.77 -10.72
C SER A 335 -9.95 25.92 -11.86
N LYS A 336 -10.34 26.19 -13.12
CA LYS A 336 -9.85 25.48 -14.32
C LYS A 336 -8.38 25.79 -14.61
N GLU A 337 -7.97 27.03 -14.45
CA GLU A 337 -6.58 27.46 -14.67
C GLU A 337 -5.63 26.88 -13.61
N ASN A 338 -6.05 26.90 -12.35
CA ASN A 338 -5.31 26.27 -11.26
C ASN A 338 -5.16 24.75 -11.47
N LEU A 339 -6.22 24.09 -11.94
CA LEU A 339 -6.18 22.67 -12.26
C LEU A 339 -5.20 22.39 -13.41
N ALA A 340 -5.24 23.18 -14.47
CA ALA A 340 -4.32 23.07 -15.61
C ALA A 340 -2.85 23.22 -15.16
N LEU A 341 -2.56 24.23 -14.31
CA LEU A 341 -1.23 24.45 -13.76
C LEU A 341 -0.74 23.28 -12.91
N ILE A 342 -1.58 22.78 -12.01
CA ILE A 342 -1.25 21.64 -11.15
C ILE A 342 -0.99 20.41 -11.99
N THR A 343 -1.83 20.13 -13.00
CA THR A 343 -1.66 18.99 -13.91
C THR A 343 -0.37 19.12 -14.74
N HIS A 344 -0.06 20.31 -15.22
CA HIS A 344 1.18 20.57 -15.96
C HIS A 344 2.44 20.23 -15.15
N TRP A 345 2.53 20.75 -13.93
CA TRP A 345 3.65 20.42 -13.04
C TRP A 345 3.71 18.95 -12.66
N PHE A 346 2.56 18.31 -12.47
CA PHE A 346 2.50 16.88 -12.19
C PHE A 346 3.11 16.05 -13.34
N VAL A 347 2.74 16.37 -14.60
CA VAL A 347 3.29 15.67 -15.77
C VAL A 347 4.80 15.89 -15.87
N ILE A 348 5.30 17.10 -15.63
CA ILE A 348 6.75 17.40 -15.64
C ILE A 348 7.48 16.54 -14.60
N VAL A 349 6.99 16.51 -13.36
CA VAL A 349 7.61 15.74 -12.28
C VAL A 349 7.59 14.24 -12.59
N CYS A 350 6.48 13.70 -13.06
CA CYS A 350 6.37 12.29 -13.43
C CYS A 350 7.33 11.94 -14.59
N THR A 351 7.42 12.78 -15.61
CA THR A 351 8.34 12.58 -16.74
C THR A 351 9.79 12.62 -16.28
N PHE A 352 10.15 13.58 -15.42
CA PHE A 352 11.50 13.68 -14.87
C PHE A 352 11.87 12.45 -14.06
N LEU A 353 10.96 11.95 -13.20
CA LEU A 353 11.19 10.72 -12.44
C LEU A 353 11.31 9.50 -13.34
N TRP A 354 10.45 9.37 -14.35
CA TRP A 354 10.52 8.26 -15.29
C TRP A 354 11.85 8.23 -16.05
N VAL A 355 12.27 9.35 -16.62
CA VAL A 355 13.57 9.47 -17.31
C VAL A 355 14.72 9.23 -16.35
N GLY A 356 14.66 9.83 -15.13
CA GLY A 356 15.67 9.66 -14.11
C GLY A 356 15.89 8.20 -13.69
N VAL A 357 14.81 7.45 -13.45
CA VAL A 357 14.89 6.02 -13.13
C VAL A 357 15.39 5.21 -14.34
N SER A 358 14.84 5.48 -15.55
CA SER A 358 15.19 4.73 -16.76
C SER A 358 16.66 4.90 -17.15
N CYS A 359 17.19 6.12 -17.07
CA CYS A 359 18.60 6.38 -17.37
C CYS A 359 19.57 5.82 -16.31
N ASN A 360 19.10 5.60 -15.09
CA ASN A 360 19.93 5.10 -13.99
C ASN A 360 19.63 3.65 -13.59
N LEU A 361 18.92 2.88 -14.44
CA LEU A 361 18.54 1.49 -14.15
C LEU A 361 19.74 0.61 -13.78
N PHE A 362 20.88 0.80 -14.44
CA PHE A 362 22.10 0.04 -14.14
C PHE A 362 22.56 0.25 -12.69
N TRP A 363 22.65 1.49 -12.24
CA TRP A 363 23.06 1.81 -10.88
C TRP A 363 22.01 1.39 -9.85
N ILE A 364 20.74 1.60 -10.17
CA ILE A 364 19.63 1.25 -9.31
C ILE A 364 19.59 -0.27 -9.10
N LYS A 365 19.67 -1.09 -10.15
CA LYS A 365 19.66 -2.55 -10.00
C LYS A 365 20.84 -3.05 -9.17
N THR A 366 22.04 -2.51 -9.40
CA THR A 366 23.26 -2.90 -8.68
C THR A 366 23.18 -2.55 -7.20
N LEU A 367 22.58 -1.41 -6.88
CA LEU A 367 22.40 -0.94 -5.49
C LEU A 367 21.31 -1.72 -4.76
N PHE A 368 20.15 -1.96 -5.42
CA PHE A 368 18.95 -2.50 -4.79
C PHE A 368 18.82 -4.03 -4.87
N LEU A 369 19.38 -4.65 -5.91
CA LEU A 369 19.33 -6.08 -6.13
C LEU A 369 20.75 -6.65 -6.02
N ARG A 370 21.30 -6.65 -4.81
CA ARG A 370 22.71 -6.98 -4.53
C ARG A 370 23.18 -8.35 -5.05
N ARG A 371 22.27 -9.36 -5.10
CA ARG A 371 22.60 -10.68 -5.62
C ARG A 371 22.37 -10.70 -7.14
N ALA A 372 23.38 -11.10 -7.88
CA ALA A 372 23.36 -11.23 -9.35
C ALA A 372 22.14 -12.03 -9.85
N ILE A 373 21.71 -13.04 -9.10
CA ILE A 373 20.57 -13.91 -9.43
C ILE A 373 19.24 -13.15 -9.65
N TYR A 374 19.12 -11.91 -9.16
CA TYR A 374 17.94 -11.07 -9.35
C TYR A 374 17.94 -10.31 -10.68
N TRP A 375 19.07 -10.24 -11.40
CA TRP A 375 19.18 -9.42 -12.60
C TRP A 375 20.06 -10.06 -13.72
N GLU A 376 20.68 -11.22 -13.47
CA GLU A 376 21.33 -12.03 -14.48
C GLU A 376 20.31 -13.02 -15.07
N GLY A 377 19.94 -12.82 -16.34
CA GLY A 377 19.09 -13.72 -17.08
C GLY A 377 18.37 -13.06 -18.22
#